data_9626d5fb64ff3161df92c1a3b97584d9
#
_entry.id   9626d5fb64ff3161df92c1a3b97584d9
#
_cell.length_a   1.000
_cell.length_b   1.000
_cell.length_c   1.000
_cell.angle_alpha   90.00
_cell.angle_beta   90.00
_cell.angle_gamma   90.00
#
_symmetry.space_group_name_H-M   'P 1'
#
loop_
_entity.id
_entity.type
_entity.pdbx_description
1 polymer ?
#
loop_
_entity_poly.entity_id
_entity_poly.type
_entity_poly.pdbx_seq_one_letter_code
_entity_poly.pdbx_strand_id
1 'polypeptide(L)'
;MRDRDPKAYQLSARASELDARAKPHPEINFVFEDKDGKPADVQNASVDTSVEPRGKLVIWLMGHNGELFKRLNSYGLHAIQPHYANKWFGIVCQEKPVGPECRGNVRLEAATGEDFSDDVDIPKPDGMMERSLQFVKWLAKENPEGKWDYFLTDDGN
;
A
#
# COMPACT_ATOMS: atom_id res chain seq x y z
N MET A 1 12.79 -30.82 9.99
CA MET A 1 13.43 -29.56 9.53
C MET A 1 12.98 -29.36 8.11
N ARG A 2 12.04 -28.45 7.82
CA ARG A 2 11.65 -28.19 6.41
C ARG A 2 12.75 -27.37 5.80
N ASP A 3 13.33 -27.86 4.71
CA ASP A 3 14.28 -27.11 3.89
C ASP A 3 13.65 -25.79 3.49
N ARG A 4 14.17 -24.70 4.02
CA ARG A 4 13.80 -23.35 3.65
C ARG A 4 14.67 -22.89 2.48
N ASP A 5 14.42 -23.47 1.31
CA ASP A 5 15.16 -23.07 0.13
C ASP A 5 14.87 -21.59 -0.19
N PRO A 6 15.90 -20.80 -0.45
CA PRO A 6 15.76 -19.43 -0.94
C PRO A 6 14.90 -19.42 -2.20
N LYS A 7 13.89 -18.55 -2.26
CA LYS A 7 12.99 -18.45 -3.41
C LYS A 7 12.33 -17.09 -3.54
N ALA A 8 11.72 -16.86 -4.69
CA ALA A 8 10.83 -15.74 -4.91
C ALA A 8 9.49 -15.96 -4.19
N TYR A 9 9.07 -14.98 -3.41
CA TYR A 9 7.76 -14.92 -2.75
C TYR A 9 6.90 -13.85 -3.39
N GLN A 10 5.64 -14.19 -3.64
CA GLN A 10 4.60 -13.26 -4.05
C GLN A 10 3.42 -13.42 -3.11
N LEU A 11 3.01 -12.32 -2.48
CA LEU A 11 1.93 -12.31 -1.50
C LEU A 11 0.93 -11.22 -1.87
N SER A 12 -0.31 -11.45 -1.51
CA SER A 12 -1.36 -10.45 -1.64
C SER A 12 -2.33 -10.56 -0.48
N ALA A 13 -2.90 -9.43 -0.09
CA ALA A 13 -3.96 -9.36 0.90
C ALA A 13 -4.81 -8.11 0.66
N ARG A 14 -6.06 -8.16 1.09
CA ARG A 14 -6.97 -7.02 1.00
C ARG A 14 -6.71 -6.04 2.14
N ALA A 15 -6.70 -4.75 1.86
CA ALA A 15 -6.55 -3.71 2.89
C ALA A 15 -7.63 -3.84 3.98
N SER A 16 -8.87 -4.16 3.60
CA SER A 16 -10.00 -4.38 4.51
C SER A 16 -9.84 -5.59 5.44
N GLU A 17 -9.00 -6.56 5.07
CA GLU A 17 -8.74 -7.76 5.89
C GLU A 17 -7.57 -7.56 6.86
N LEU A 18 -6.68 -6.61 6.58
CA LEU A 18 -5.47 -6.36 7.36
C LEU A 18 -5.71 -5.47 8.57
N ASP A 19 -6.67 -4.57 8.49
CA ASP A 19 -7.02 -3.63 9.55
C ASP A 19 -8.54 -3.50 9.68
N ALA A 20 -9.07 -3.95 10.81
CA ALA A 20 -10.51 -3.87 11.10
C ALA A 20 -11.03 -2.42 11.21
N ARG A 21 -10.14 -1.44 11.34
CA ARG A 21 -10.48 -0.01 11.35
C ARG A 21 -10.68 0.56 9.95
N ALA A 22 -10.18 -0.13 8.92
CA ALA A 22 -10.25 0.34 7.53
C ALA A 22 -11.70 0.49 7.07
N LYS A 23 -11.98 1.62 6.43
CA LYS A 23 -13.28 1.94 5.84
C LYS A 23 -13.12 2.37 4.38
N PRO A 24 -14.12 2.16 3.54
CA PRO A 24 -14.07 2.65 2.17
C PRO A 24 -14.25 4.18 2.12
N HIS A 25 -13.53 4.81 1.22
CA HIS A 25 -13.62 6.24 0.91
C HIS A 25 -13.78 6.41 -0.61
N PRO A 26 -15.02 6.30 -1.13
CA PRO A 26 -15.30 6.39 -2.56
C PRO A 26 -14.86 7.72 -3.19
N GLU A 27 -14.86 8.80 -2.42
CA GLU A 27 -14.42 10.14 -2.84
C GLU A 27 -12.96 10.18 -3.28
N ILE A 28 -12.10 9.31 -2.72
CA ILE A 28 -10.72 9.12 -3.14
C ILE A 28 -10.53 7.79 -3.88
N ASN A 29 -11.62 7.16 -4.31
CA ASN A 29 -11.63 5.85 -4.97
C ASN A 29 -10.97 4.71 -4.16
N PHE A 30 -10.89 4.85 -2.86
CA PHE A 30 -10.56 3.75 -1.96
C PHE A 30 -11.84 2.97 -1.65
N VAL A 31 -12.06 1.90 -2.41
CA VAL A 31 -13.24 1.04 -2.29
C VAL A 31 -12.81 -0.40 -2.07
N PHE A 32 -13.64 -1.18 -1.39
CA PHE A 32 -13.32 -2.58 -1.12
C PHE A 32 -13.72 -3.50 -2.26
N GLU A 33 -14.72 -3.10 -3.05
CA GLU A 33 -15.19 -3.88 -4.18
C GLU A 33 -15.41 -2.98 -5.39
N ASP A 34 -15.15 -3.53 -6.56
CA ASP A 34 -15.47 -2.88 -7.83
C ASP A 34 -16.98 -3.01 -8.16
N LYS A 35 -17.37 -2.47 -9.30
CA LYS A 35 -18.77 -2.52 -9.76
C LYS A 35 -19.28 -3.95 -10.04
N ASP A 36 -18.39 -4.89 -10.25
CA ASP A 36 -18.68 -6.30 -10.54
C ASP A 36 -18.56 -7.19 -9.29
N GLY A 37 -18.39 -6.60 -8.11
CA GLY A 37 -18.24 -7.31 -6.84
C GLY A 37 -16.87 -7.98 -6.66
N LYS A 38 -15.87 -7.61 -7.47
CA LYS A 38 -14.50 -8.12 -7.31
C LYS A 38 -13.75 -7.29 -6.28
N PRO A 39 -12.83 -7.92 -5.50
CA PRO A 39 -12.00 -7.18 -4.58
C PRO A 39 -11.20 -6.08 -5.28
N ALA A 40 -11.37 -4.84 -4.84
CA ALA A 40 -10.68 -3.66 -5.40
C ALA A 40 -9.53 -3.18 -4.52
N ASP A 41 -9.48 -3.58 -3.26
CA ASP A 41 -8.50 -3.17 -2.26
C ASP A 41 -7.33 -4.17 -2.10
N VAL A 42 -7.04 -4.95 -3.12
CA VAL A 42 -5.93 -5.91 -3.11
C VAL A 42 -4.59 -5.17 -3.12
N GLN A 43 -3.72 -5.56 -2.21
CA GLN A 43 -2.35 -5.10 -2.08
C GLN A 43 -1.41 -6.25 -2.42
N ASN A 44 -0.30 -5.95 -3.06
CA ASN A 44 0.65 -6.94 -3.55
C ASN A 44 2.04 -6.70 -2.99
N ALA A 45 2.77 -7.78 -2.75
CA ALA A 45 4.15 -7.72 -2.27
C ALA A 45 4.98 -8.82 -2.93
N SER A 46 6.27 -8.57 -3.10
CA SER A 46 7.22 -9.59 -3.54
C SER A 46 8.61 -9.37 -3.02
N VAL A 47 9.34 -10.47 -2.86
CA VAL A 47 10.76 -10.51 -2.53
C VAL A 47 11.37 -11.79 -3.09
N ASP A 48 12.63 -11.75 -3.49
CA ASP A 48 13.41 -12.92 -3.86
C ASP A 48 14.55 -13.11 -2.85
N THR A 49 14.39 -14.11 -1.98
CA THR A 49 15.36 -14.42 -0.93
C THR A 49 16.58 -15.19 -1.43
N SER A 50 16.61 -15.58 -2.71
CA SER A 50 17.80 -16.14 -3.36
C SER A 50 18.79 -15.07 -3.81
N VAL A 51 18.40 -13.81 -3.80
CA VAL A 51 19.21 -12.65 -4.18
C VAL A 51 19.67 -11.93 -2.90
N GLU A 52 20.93 -11.48 -2.88
CA GLU A 52 21.46 -10.70 -1.76
C GLU A 52 20.61 -9.47 -1.47
N PRO A 53 20.07 -9.32 -0.25
CA PRO A 53 19.15 -8.24 0.06
C PRO A 53 19.89 -6.89 0.17
N ARG A 54 19.31 -5.85 -0.40
CA ARG A 54 19.83 -4.48 -0.31
C ARG A 54 19.25 -3.67 0.84
N GLY A 55 18.36 -4.25 1.64
CA GLY A 55 17.75 -3.58 2.79
C GLY A 55 16.90 -2.36 2.41
N LYS A 56 16.28 -2.39 1.25
CA LYS A 56 15.41 -1.29 0.77
C LYS A 56 14.05 -1.82 0.33
N LEU A 57 13.02 -1.09 0.72
CA LEU A 57 11.62 -1.33 0.34
C LEU A 57 11.19 -0.33 -0.72
N VAL A 58 10.67 -0.82 -1.82
CA VAL A 58 10.03 0.00 -2.86
C VAL A 58 8.51 -0.03 -2.62
N ILE A 59 7.92 1.14 -2.48
CA ILE A 59 6.47 1.32 -2.40
C ILE A 59 5.99 1.83 -3.74
N TRP A 60 5.27 0.99 -4.48
CA TRP A 60 4.77 1.30 -5.81
C TRP A 60 3.33 1.82 -5.73
N LEU A 61 3.11 3.06 -6.14
CA LEU A 61 1.83 3.77 -6.01
C LEU A 61 0.99 3.78 -7.31
N MET A 62 1.10 2.73 -8.08
CA MET A 62 0.32 2.56 -9.31
C MET A 62 -0.35 1.18 -9.30
N GLY A 63 -1.06 0.84 -10.36
CA GLY A 63 -1.58 -0.52 -10.55
C GLY A 63 -0.46 -1.56 -10.49
N HIS A 64 -0.77 -2.76 -10.02
CA HIS A 64 0.22 -3.82 -9.87
C HIS A 64 0.92 -4.14 -11.19
N ASN A 65 2.25 -4.23 -11.14
CA ASN A 65 3.09 -4.57 -12.28
C ASN A 65 4.07 -5.69 -11.88
N GLY A 66 3.70 -6.91 -12.22
CA GLY A 66 4.47 -8.11 -11.86
C GLY A 66 5.87 -8.15 -12.47
N GLU A 67 6.05 -7.67 -13.70
CA GLU A 67 7.36 -7.62 -14.35
C GLU A 67 8.29 -6.60 -13.67
N LEU A 68 7.76 -5.44 -13.27
CA LEU A 68 8.50 -4.47 -12.48
C LEU A 68 8.93 -5.08 -11.14
N PHE A 69 8.02 -5.75 -10.44
CA PHE A 69 8.30 -6.37 -9.15
C PHE A 69 9.37 -7.45 -9.27
N LYS A 70 9.26 -8.32 -10.25
CA LYS A 70 10.28 -9.33 -10.57
C LYS A 70 11.64 -8.70 -10.82
N ARG A 71 11.68 -7.59 -11.55
CA ARG A 71 12.91 -6.86 -11.81
C ARG A 71 13.49 -6.21 -10.55
N LEU A 72 12.66 -5.60 -9.71
CA LEU A 72 13.09 -5.06 -8.41
C LEU A 72 13.68 -6.15 -7.52
N ASN A 73 13.01 -7.29 -7.45
CA ASN A 73 13.49 -8.44 -6.66
C ASN A 73 14.84 -8.98 -7.19
N SER A 74 15.07 -8.99 -8.50
CA SER A 74 16.36 -9.41 -9.07
C SER A 74 17.54 -8.51 -8.68
N TYR A 75 17.25 -7.31 -8.18
CA TYR A 75 18.24 -6.39 -7.58
C TYR A 75 18.31 -6.49 -6.06
N GLY A 76 17.67 -7.45 -5.43
CA GLY A 76 17.64 -7.60 -3.97
C GLY A 76 16.77 -6.58 -3.24
N LEU A 77 15.80 -6.00 -3.93
CA LEU A 77 14.85 -5.06 -3.36
C LEU A 77 13.55 -5.78 -2.95
N HIS A 78 12.97 -5.39 -1.83
CA HIS A 78 11.60 -5.74 -1.49
C HIS A 78 10.65 -4.77 -2.19
N ALA A 79 9.49 -5.24 -2.60
CA ALA A 79 8.51 -4.40 -3.27
C ALA A 79 7.11 -4.63 -2.69
N ILE A 80 6.40 -3.54 -2.40
CA ILE A 80 4.98 -3.57 -2.07
C ILE A 80 4.20 -2.60 -2.95
N GLN A 81 2.96 -2.97 -3.23
CA GLN A 81 1.98 -2.10 -3.86
C GLN A 81 0.77 -2.02 -2.94
N PRO A 82 0.68 -1.00 -2.08
CA PRO A 82 -0.54 -0.73 -1.34
C PRO A 82 -1.63 -0.27 -2.31
N HIS A 83 -2.89 -0.47 -1.94
CA HIS A 83 -3.96 0.11 -2.72
C HIS A 83 -3.86 1.65 -2.66
N TYR A 84 -3.60 2.26 -3.81
CA TYR A 84 -3.54 3.70 -3.97
C TYR A 84 -4.34 4.13 -5.19
N ALA A 85 -5.36 4.88 -4.95
CA ALA A 85 -6.19 5.43 -6.00
C ALA A 85 -5.58 6.74 -6.52
N ASN A 86 -5.37 6.84 -7.81
CA ASN A 86 -4.69 7.98 -8.40
C ASN A 86 -5.51 8.76 -9.45
N LYS A 87 -6.80 8.45 -9.59
CA LYS A 87 -7.69 9.14 -10.56
C LYS A 87 -8.57 10.22 -9.94
N TRP A 88 -8.69 10.25 -8.64
CA TRP A 88 -9.68 11.02 -7.89
C TRP A 88 -9.34 12.52 -7.75
N PHE A 89 -8.09 12.92 -7.85
CA PHE A 89 -7.77 14.36 -7.70
C PHE A 89 -8.50 15.23 -8.72
N GLY A 90 -8.73 14.68 -9.92
CA GLY A 90 -9.46 15.37 -10.95
C GLY A 90 -10.93 15.55 -10.57
N ILE A 91 -11.50 14.59 -9.83
CA ILE A 91 -12.92 14.63 -9.43
C ILE A 91 -13.10 15.60 -8.27
N VAL A 92 -12.43 15.37 -7.15
CA VAL A 92 -12.57 16.17 -5.93
C VAL A 92 -12.20 17.64 -6.15
N CYS A 93 -11.13 17.91 -6.91
CA CYS A 93 -10.64 19.26 -7.17
C CYS A 93 -11.12 19.87 -8.49
N GLN A 94 -12.17 19.33 -9.10
CA GLN A 94 -12.82 19.92 -10.29
C GLN A 94 -14.06 20.73 -9.98
N GLU A 95 -14.69 20.48 -8.86
CA GLU A 95 -15.85 21.25 -8.41
C GLU A 95 -15.44 22.68 -8.06
N LYS A 96 -16.34 23.63 -8.31
CA LYS A 96 -16.00 25.05 -8.19
C LYS A 96 -16.62 25.70 -6.95
N PRO A 97 -15.92 26.69 -6.41
CA PRO A 97 -14.57 27.18 -6.70
C PRO A 97 -13.51 26.35 -5.95
N VAL A 98 -12.49 25.85 -6.65
CA VAL A 98 -11.36 25.15 -6.01
C VAL A 98 -10.18 26.08 -5.85
N GLY A 99 -9.58 26.09 -4.66
CA GLY A 99 -8.33 26.78 -4.38
C GLY A 99 -7.13 26.08 -5.06
N PRO A 100 -6.01 26.81 -5.25
CA PRO A 100 -4.81 26.23 -5.87
C PRO A 100 -4.19 25.10 -5.07
N GLU A 101 -4.46 25.06 -3.74
CA GLU A 101 -3.93 24.06 -2.81
C GLU A 101 -4.73 22.75 -2.79
N CYS A 102 -5.92 22.69 -3.39
CA CYS A 102 -6.83 21.56 -3.29
C CYS A 102 -6.14 20.22 -3.57
N ARG A 103 -5.48 20.10 -4.71
CA ARG A 103 -4.84 18.84 -5.13
C ARG A 103 -3.71 18.41 -4.21
N GLY A 104 -2.95 19.36 -3.68
CA GLY A 104 -1.87 19.10 -2.72
C GLY A 104 -2.42 18.61 -1.39
N ASN A 105 -3.38 19.31 -0.84
CA ASN A 105 -3.98 19.02 0.46
C ASN A 105 -4.73 17.68 0.46
N VAL A 106 -5.53 17.42 -0.56
CA VAL A 106 -6.22 16.12 -0.72
C VAL A 106 -5.23 14.96 -0.81
N ARG A 107 -4.09 15.14 -1.51
CA ARG A 107 -3.05 14.11 -1.56
C ARG A 107 -2.37 13.88 -0.23
N LEU A 108 -2.06 14.95 0.50
CA LEU A 108 -1.45 14.84 1.82
C LEU A 108 -2.37 14.08 2.77
N GLU A 109 -3.64 14.44 2.80
CA GLU A 109 -4.62 13.75 3.65
C GLU A 109 -4.81 12.29 3.25
N ALA A 110 -4.99 12.00 1.97
CA ALA A 110 -5.10 10.61 1.49
C ALA A 110 -3.83 9.77 1.75
N ALA A 111 -2.66 10.41 1.84
CA ALA A 111 -1.42 9.73 2.16
C ALA A 111 -1.24 9.51 3.67
N THR A 112 -1.47 10.53 4.46
CA THR A 112 -1.13 10.54 5.89
C THR A 112 -2.30 10.19 6.82
N GLY A 113 -3.53 10.51 6.41
CA GLY A 113 -4.70 10.47 7.29
C GLY A 113 -4.72 11.60 8.32
N GLU A 114 -4.04 12.71 8.02
CA GLU A 114 -4.08 13.95 8.79
C GLU A 114 -4.99 14.97 8.08
N ASP A 115 -5.65 15.81 8.83
CA ASP A 115 -6.60 16.81 8.33
C ASP A 115 -5.88 17.96 7.62
N PHE A 116 -5.80 17.88 6.30
CA PHE A 116 -5.20 18.89 5.41
C PHE A 116 -6.23 19.54 4.48
N SER A 117 -7.37 18.92 4.28
CA SER A 117 -8.33 19.32 3.24
C SER A 117 -9.75 19.38 3.77
N ASP A 118 -10.44 20.48 3.47
CA ASP A 118 -11.89 20.59 3.71
C ASP A 118 -12.74 19.76 2.72
N ASP A 119 -12.12 19.19 1.68
CA ASP A 119 -12.82 18.49 0.60
C ASP A 119 -12.94 16.99 0.82
N VAL A 120 -12.16 16.42 1.76
CA VAL A 120 -12.15 14.99 2.10
C VAL A 120 -11.99 14.83 3.61
N ASP A 121 -12.34 13.67 4.12
CA ASP A 121 -12.15 13.29 5.53
C ASP A 121 -11.59 11.87 5.58
N ILE A 122 -10.27 11.77 5.54
CA ILE A 122 -9.56 10.49 5.51
C ILE A 122 -8.82 10.29 6.82
N PRO A 123 -9.34 9.47 7.74
CA PRO A 123 -8.68 9.20 9.01
C PRO A 123 -7.42 8.35 8.82
N LYS A 124 -6.52 8.39 9.80
CA LYS A 124 -5.22 7.72 9.76
C LYS A 124 -5.27 6.24 9.33
N PRO A 125 -6.20 5.39 9.80
CA PRO A 125 -6.27 4.00 9.35
C PRO A 125 -6.47 3.81 7.85
N ASP A 126 -7.07 4.79 7.18
CA ASP A 126 -7.37 4.75 5.75
C ASP A 126 -6.33 5.53 4.92
N GLY A 127 -5.40 6.21 5.58
CA GLY A 127 -4.24 6.81 4.93
C GLY A 127 -3.32 5.76 4.29
N MET A 128 -2.77 6.07 3.13
CA MET A 128 -1.90 5.15 2.38
C MET A 128 -0.67 4.71 3.19
N MET A 129 -0.10 5.61 4.00
CA MET A 129 1.05 5.30 4.85
C MET A 129 0.71 4.26 5.92
N GLU A 130 -0.41 4.43 6.62
CA GLU A 130 -0.86 3.46 7.63
C GLU A 130 -1.23 2.12 6.99
N ARG A 131 -1.90 2.12 5.85
CA ARG A 131 -2.20 0.88 5.11
C ARG A 131 -0.94 0.14 4.67
N SER A 132 0.08 0.89 4.25
CA SER A 132 1.39 0.30 3.92
C SER A 132 2.07 -0.30 5.16
N LEU A 133 2.01 0.37 6.30
CA LEU A 133 2.54 -0.14 7.56
C LEU A 133 1.83 -1.43 8.00
N GLN A 134 0.50 -1.44 8.00
CA GLN A 134 -0.27 -2.64 8.35
C GLN A 134 0.02 -3.80 7.40
N PHE A 135 0.25 -3.51 6.13
CA PHE A 135 0.64 -4.54 5.16
C PHE A 135 2.03 -5.11 5.45
N VAL A 136 3.02 -4.29 5.76
CA VAL A 136 4.37 -4.76 6.15
C VAL A 136 4.31 -5.57 7.44
N LYS A 137 3.53 -5.17 8.44
CA LYS A 137 3.30 -5.95 9.67
C LYS A 137 2.71 -7.33 9.38
N TRP A 138 1.72 -7.39 8.51
CA TRP A 138 1.13 -8.65 8.09
C TRP A 138 2.15 -9.54 7.34
N LEU A 139 2.92 -8.96 6.40
CA LEU A 139 3.97 -9.66 5.66
C LEU A 139 5.04 -10.25 6.61
N ALA A 140 5.46 -9.48 7.62
CA ALA A 140 6.43 -9.95 8.62
C ALA A 140 5.92 -11.18 9.39
N LYS A 141 4.61 -11.23 9.65
CA LYS A 141 3.96 -12.34 10.34
C LYS A 141 3.74 -13.56 9.43
N GLU A 142 3.19 -13.33 8.24
CA GLU A 142 2.78 -14.41 7.33
C GLU A 142 3.94 -15.00 6.51
N ASN A 143 4.98 -14.20 6.28
CA ASN A 143 6.17 -14.61 5.52
C ASN A 143 7.46 -14.21 6.23
N PRO A 144 7.80 -14.85 7.36
CA PRO A 144 9.04 -14.57 8.12
C PRO A 144 10.31 -14.76 7.27
N GLU A 145 10.26 -15.67 6.30
CA GLU A 145 11.38 -15.94 5.39
C GLU A 145 11.71 -14.74 4.51
N GLY A 146 10.73 -13.90 4.21
CA GLY A 146 10.89 -12.69 3.40
C GLY A 146 11.63 -11.56 4.12
N LYS A 147 11.83 -11.66 5.44
CA LYS A 147 12.54 -10.64 6.24
C LYS A 147 11.92 -9.24 6.18
N TRP A 148 10.61 -9.18 6.18
CA TRP A 148 9.83 -7.93 6.13
C TRP A 148 9.94 -7.14 7.44
N ASP A 149 10.21 -7.82 8.56
CA ASP A 149 10.46 -7.23 9.88
C ASP A 149 11.62 -6.23 9.88
N TYR A 150 12.58 -6.37 8.96
CA TYR A 150 13.68 -5.43 8.77
C TYR A 150 13.21 -3.98 8.55
N PHE A 151 12.02 -3.79 7.99
CA PHE A 151 11.46 -2.47 7.68
C PHE A 151 10.60 -1.89 8.80
N LEU A 152 10.45 -2.61 9.90
CA LEU A 152 9.73 -2.16 11.10
C LEU A 152 10.74 -1.72 12.16
N THR A 153 10.37 -0.72 12.94
CA THR A 153 11.14 -0.32 14.14
C THR A 153 10.90 -1.30 15.29
N ASP A 154 11.70 -1.23 16.36
CA ASP A 154 11.60 -2.14 17.52
C ASP A 154 10.22 -2.05 18.22
N ASP A 155 9.55 -0.92 18.11
CA ASP A 155 8.18 -0.71 18.60
C ASP A 155 7.10 -1.12 17.57
N GLY A 156 7.51 -1.68 16.43
CA GLY A 156 6.62 -2.22 15.40
C GLY A 156 5.98 -1.16 14.50
N ASN A 157 6.61 0.00 14.29
CA ASN A 157 6.13 1.05 13.39
C ASN A 157 7.01 1.18 12.14
#